data_0680af700befc9dc63f4f0cfaa7ef465
#
_entry.id   0680af700befc9dc63f4f0cfaa7ef465
#
_cell.length_a   1.000
_cell.length_b   1.000
_cell.length_c   1.000
_cell.angle_alpha   90.00
_cell.angle_beta   90.00
_cell.angle_gamma   90.00
#
_symmetry.space_group_name_H-M   'P 1'
#
loop_
_entity.id
_entity.type
_entity.pdbx_description
1 polymer ?
#
loop_
_entity_poly.entity_id
_entity_poly.type
_entity_poly.pdbx_seq_one_letter_code
_entity_poly.pdbx_strand_id
1 'polypeptide(L)'
;MISFIICLALLIGGYFVYGKVVENTFAPDDRETPAVRINDGVDYVVMPQWKLFLVQLLNIAGLGPIFGAMQGALWGPVVFLWITFGTIFAGGVHDYFSGMLSERNEGASISEVCGIYLGNVMKNVMRIFSVVLLVMVGTVFAVGPAGLIVTLLGNKGVTGAFANPEVWLWIILAYYFIATFISIDKILGRIYPIFGICLIIMAVGVIYGIFTNPSYTIPEIWSHFTNMHPAGKPIWSFMFITVACGAISGFHSTQSPLMARCMKSEKQGHFVFYGAMVAEGVIALIWAAAGCAIYEVTGGLSTGLNDILANGQSAAIYDVCIKTMGTAGVALAMVGVIACPITSGDTAFRSARLVLADWFKIDQGKMQKRLVLCVPLLAVGAFVGHLDYSIVWRYFSWTNQTLAMIVLWTASMYLFREKKNYWITAVPATFMSAVSVTYFTCAEECLGLSTAVAYPAGIIFAVLFLGIFIHATKKPMKEQA
;
A
#
# COMPACT_ATOMS: atom_id res chain seq x y z
N MET A 1 1.31 22.06 -14.20
CA MET A 1 1.92 22.48 -12.91
C MET A 1 0.88 22.91 -11.88
N ILE A 2 -0.07 23.76 -12.23
CA ILE A 2 -1.10 24.28 -11.29
C ILE A 2 -1.95 23.13 -10.73
N SER A 3 -2.40 22.20 -11.57
CA SER A 3 -3.16 21.01 -11.14
C SER A 3 -2.43 20.20 -10.07
N PHE A 4 -1.11 20.00 -10.24
CA PHE A 4 -0.29 19.31 -9.25
C PHE A 4 -0.24 20.05 -7.90
N ILE A 5 -0.02 21.36 -7.94
CA ILE A 5 0.01 22.19 -6.72
C ILE A 5 -1.35 22.18 -6.01
N ILE A 6 -2.45 22.24 -6.76
CA ILE A 6 -3.82 22.15 -6.20
C ILE A 6 -4.00 20.75 -5.53
N CYS A 7 -3.63 19.67 -6.21
CA CYS A 7 -3.73 18.31 -5.67
C CYS A 7 -2.88 18.14 -4.40
N LEU A 8 -1.65 18.67 -4.40
CA LEU A 8 -0.78 18.67 -3.22
C LEU A 8 -1.40 19.46 -2.05
N ALA A 9 -1.92 20.64 -2.33
CA ALA A 9 -2.58 21.47 -1.32
C ALA A 9 -3.85 20.79 -0.75
N LEU A 10 -4.63 20.10 -1.62
CA LEU A 10 -5.79 19.33 -1.20
C LEU A 10 -5.40 18.13 -0.33
N LEU A 11 -4.32 17.41 -0.66
CA LEU A 11 -3.81 16.31 0.18
C LEU A 11 -3.46 16.80 1.58
N ILE A 12 -2.67 17.86 1.66
CA ILE A 12 -2.26 18.46 2.95
C ILE A 12 -3.49 19.03 3.69
N GLY A 13 -4.36 19.77 3.00
CA GLY A 13 -5.60 20.28 3.56
C GLY A 13 -6.53 19.17 4.03
N GLY A 14 -6.61 18.06 3.28
CA GLY A 14 -7.38 16.87 3.63
C GLY A 14 -6.96 16.25 4.95
N TYR A 15 -5.65 16.23 5.25
CA TYR A 15 -5.15 15.80 6.56
C TYR A 15 -5.74 16.64 7.71
N PHE A 16 -5.71 17.97 7.59
CA PHE A 16 -6.17 18.86 8.65
C PHE A 16 -7.70 18.93 8.76
N VAL A 17 -8.42 18.82 7.65
CA VAL A 17 -9.88 19.01 7.63
C VAL A 17 -10.60 17.65 7.71
N TYR A 18 -10.45 16.81 6.68
CA TYR A 18 -11.20 15.56 6.62
C TYR A 18 -10.64 14.51 7.59
N GLY A 19 -9.32 14.46 7.76
CA GLY A 19 -8.70 13.61 8.77
C GLY A 19 -9.21 13.89 10.18
N LYS A 20 -9.47 15.17 10.51
CA LYS A 20 -10.12 15.54 11.78
C LYS A 20 -11.58 15.10 11.87
N VAL A 21 -12.32 15.13 10.77
CA VAL A 21 -13.69 14.56 10.73
C VAL A 21 -13.67 13.06 11.00
N VAL A 22 -12.70 12.34 10.42
CA VAL A 22 -12.52 10.89 10.64
C VAL A 22 -12.16 10.61 12.10
N GLU A 23 -11.19 11.33 12.67
CA GLU A 23 -10.80 11.21 14.08
C GLU A 23 -11.97 11.51 15.03
N ASN A 24 -12.69 12.61 14.80
CA ASN A 24 -13.84 12.97 15.63
C ASN A 24 -14.97 11.95 15.52
N THR A 25 -15.15 11.32 14.36
CA THR A 25 -16.16 10.25 14.17
C THR A 25 -15.76 8.99 14.94
N PHE A 26 -14.49 8.62 14.94
CA PHE A 26 -13.99 7.51 15.76
C PHE A 26 -14.06 7.86 17.25
N ALA A 27 -13.79 9.11 17.62
CA ALA A 27 -13.72 9.64 18.99
C ALA A 27 -12.72 8.83 19.85
N PRO A 28 -11.40 9.05 19.63
CA PRO A 28 -10.37 8.47 20.48
C PRO A 28 -10.50 9.01 21.91
N ASP A 29 -10.31 8.13 22.90
CA ASP A 29 -10.41 8.47 24.31
C ASP A 29 -9.08 8.29 25.08
N ASP A 30 -9.11 8.42 26.39
CA ASP A 30 -7.93 8.31 27.26
C ASP A 30 -7.78 6.89 27.86
N ARG A 31 -8.35 5.87 27.24
CA ARG A 31 -8.14 4.49 27.69
C ARG A 31 -6.69 4.07 27.61
N GLU A 32 -6.32 3.16 28.48
CA GLU A 32 -4.98 2.58 28.46
C GLU A 32 -4.81 1.67 27.25
N THR A 33 -3.83 1.97 26.40
CA THR A 33 -3.58 1.20 25.18
C THR A 33 -2.95 -0.16 25.49
N PRO A 34 -3.08 -1.16 24.62
CA PRO A 34 -2.43 -2.46 24.79
C PRO A 34 -0.90 -2.35 24.96
N ALA A 35 -0.26 -1.37 24.30
CA ALA A 35 1.17 -1.12 24.44
C ALA A 35 1.60 -0.75 25.87
N VAL A 36 0.76 0.02 26.56
CA VAL A 36 1.01 0.45 27.94
C VAL A 36 0.68 -0.68 28.93
N ARG A 37 -0.47 -1.32 28.74
CA ARG A 37 -1.01 -2.34 29.67
C ARG A 37 -0.23 -3.65 29.61
N ILE A 38 0.11 -4.16 28.41
CA ILE A 38 0.79 -5.47 28.25
C ILE A 38 2.29 -5.30 28.41
N ASN A 39 2.89 -4.36 27.66
CA ASN A 39 4.30 -3.95 27.70
C ASN A 39 5.29 -5.13 27.91
N ASP A 40 5.21 -6.12 27.03
CA ASP A 40 6.02 -7.35 27.09
C ASP A 40 7.47 -7.17 26.64
N GLY A 41 7.83 -5.98 26.14
CA GLY A 41 9.16 -5.66 25.63
C GLY A 41 9.56 -6.34 24.33
N VAL A 42 8.63 -7.02 23.66
CA VAL A 42 8.86 -7.75 22.39
C VAL A 42 7.93 -7.26 21.29
N ASP A 43 6.62 -7.46 21.43
CA ASP A 43 5.60 -7.07 20.47
C ASP A 43 4.82 -5.83 20.93
N TYR A 44 4.73 -5.61 22.25
CA TYR A 44 4.05 -4.47 22.86
C TYR A 44 5.09 -3.57 23.54
N VAL A 45 5.53 -2.55 22.80
CA VAL A 45 6.58 -1.62 23.25
C VAL A 45 6.15 -0.19 22.96
N VAL A 46 6.04 0.66 23.99
CA VAL A 46 5.69 2.07 23.80
C VAL A 46 6.77 2.80 23.03
N MET A 47 6.37 3.39 21.90
CA MET A 47 7.25 4.20 21.03
C MET A 47 6.83 5.68 20.99
N PRO A 48 7.79 6.62 20.81
CA PRO A 48 7.47 8.03 20.54
C PRO A 48 6.68 8.19 19.24
N GLN A 49 5.71 9.11 19.21
CA GLN A 49 4.79 9.31 18.09
C GLN A 49 5.49 9.55 16.74
N TRP A 50 6.54 10.38 16.68
CA TRP A 50 7.29 10.63 15.44
C TRP A 50 7.96 9.38 14.89
N LYS A 51 8.41 8.50 15.78
CA LYS A 51 9.04 7.23 15.39
C LYS A 51 8.00 6.24 14.88
N LEU A 52 6.84 6.15 15.53
CA LEU A 52 5.69 5.37 15.04
C LEU A 52 5.27 5.82 13.65
N PHE A 53 5.18 7.13 13.42
CA PHE A 53 4.85 7.69 12.10
C PHE A 53 5.86 7.27 11.02
N LEU A 54 7.17 7.43 11.28
CA LEU A 54 8.20 7.06 10.31
C LEU A 54 8.23 5.55 10.04
N VAL A 55 8.03 4.72 11.06
CA VAL A 55 7.97 3.26 10.90
C VAL A 55 6.70 2.87 10.13
N GLN A 56 5.54 3.47 10.45
CA GLN A 56 4.31 3.24 9.70
C GLN A 56 4.47 3.66 8.25
N LEU A 57 4.97 4.88 8.00
CA LEU A 57 5.22 5.37 6.64
C LEU A 57 6.13 4.43 5.87
N LEU A 58 7.23 3.97 6.46
CA LEU A 58 8.16 3.07 5.79
C LEU A 58 7.53 1.70 5.50
N ASN A 59 6.71 1.18 6.43
CA ASN A 59 6.02 -0.08 6.24
C ASN A 59 5.03 -0.05 5.07
N ILE A 60 4.33 1.09 4.88
CA ILE A 60 3.32 1.24 3.84
C ILE A 60 3.90 1.76 2.52
N ALA A 61 4.82 2.73 2.56
CA ALA A 61 5.39 3.39 1.40
C ALA A 61 6.57 2.60 0.77
N GLY A 62 6.39 1.31 0.52
CA GLY A 62 7.36 0.47 -0.19
C GLY A 62 7.50 0.87 -1.67
N LEU A 63 7.51 -0.11 -2.57
CA LEU A 63 7.53 0.16 -4.02
C LEU A 63 6.19 0.64 -4.57
N GLY A 64 5.10 0.39 -3.82
CA GLY A 64 3.74 0.65 -4.27
C GLY A 64 3.46 2.08 -4.73
N PRO A 65 3.68 3.11 -3.90
CA PRO A 65 3.44 4.50 -4.27
C PRO A 65 4.39 5.03 -5.35
N ILE A 66 5.52 4.35 -5.58
CA ILE A 66 6.48 4.68 -6.63
C ILE A 66 6.10 4.01 -7.94
N PHE A 67 6.07 2.68 -7.96
CA PHE A 67 5.79 1.89 -9.16
C PHE A 67 4.35 2.04 -9.63
N GLY A 68 3.38 1.99 -8.69
CA GLY A 68 1.98 2.16 -9.02
C GLY A 68 1.68 3.56 -9.58
N ALA A 69 2.26 4.61 -9.00
CA ALA A 69 2.08 5.97 -9.49
C ALA A 69 2.72 6.20 -10.86
N MET A 70 3.91 5.67 -11.10
CA MET A 70 4.57 5.72 -12.42
C MET A 70 3.75 4.99 -13.49
N GLN A 71 3.23 3.80 -13.18
CA GLN A 71 2.32 3.10 -14.10
C GLN A 71 1.01 3.85 -14.29
N GLY A 72 0.46 4.42 -13.20
CA GLY A 72 -0.75 5.25 -13.26
C GLY A 72 -0.60 6.49 -14.13
N ALA A 73 0.60 7.04 -14.23
CA ALA A 73 0.90 8.17 -15.10
C ALA A 73 0.76 7.85 -16.60
N LEU A 74 0.65 6.58 -17.00
CA LEU A 74 0.29 6.19 -18.38
C LEU A 74 -1.07 6.72 -18.80
N TRP A 75 -2.01 6.90 -17.87
CA TRP A 75 -3.32 7.53 -18.12
C TRP A 75 -3.26 9.05 -18.18
N GLY A 76 -2.07 9.64 -18.01
CA GLY A 76 -1.89 11.08 -17.96
C GLY A 76 -2.24 11.70 -16.59
N PRO A 77 -2.36 13.05 -16.52
CA PRO A 77 -2.52 13.75 -15.25
C PRO A 77 -3.86 13.51 -14.55
N VAL A 78 -4.81 12.82 -15.17
CA VAL A 78 -6.05 12.38 -14.51
C VAL A 78 -5.78 11.50 -13.29
N VAL A 79 -4.64 10.81 -13.25
CA VAL A 79 -4.20 10.00 -12.11
C VAL A 79 -4.03 10.83 -10.82
N PHE A 80 -3.72 12.13 -10.92
CA PHE A 80 -3.59 13.01 -9.76
C PHE A 80 -4.90 13.11 -8.96
N LEU A 81 -6.05 13.05 -9.65
CA LEU A 81 -7.36 13.07 -8.99
C LEU A 81 -7.55 11.81 -8.14
N TRP A 82 -7.22 10.63 -8.68
CA TRP A 82 -7.35 9.41 -7.93
C TRP A 82 -6.40 9.36 -6.74
N ILE A 83 -5.13 9.71 -6.92
CA ILE A 83 -4.18 9.79 -5.81
C ILE A 83 -4.69 10.75 -4.74
N THR A 84 -5.16 11.95 -5.13
CA THR A 84 -5.58 12.98 -4.16
C THR A 84 -6.86 12.57 -3.43
N PHE A 85 -7.93 12.31 -4.15
CA PHE A 85 -9.24 12.03 -3.54
C PHE A 85 -9.31 10.61 -2.97
N GLY A 86 -8.63 9.64 -3.59
CA GLY A 86 -8.50 8.30 -3.08
C GLY A 86 -7.79 8.29 -1.72
N THR A 87 -6.67 9.01 -1.59
CA THR A 87 -5.95 9.14 -0.32
C THR A 87 -6.81 9.79 0.77
N ILE A 88 -7.48 10.92 0.46
CA ILE A 88 -8.25 11.66 1.47
C ILE A 88 -9.47 10.86 1.93
N PHE A 89 -10.29 10.38 0.98
CA PHE A 89 -11.62 9.86 1.29
C PHE A 89 -11.68 8.33 1.46
N ALA A 90 -10.67 7.61 0.97
CA ALA A 90 -10.63 6.16 1.07
C ALA A 90 -9.39 5.66 1.81
N GLY A 91 -8.18 5.98 1.37
CA GLY A 91 -6.94 5.47 1.95
C GLY A 91 -6.70 5.91 3.38
N GLY A 92 -6.77 7.22 3.65
CA GLY A 92 -6.62 7.77 5.00
C GLY A 92 -7.68 7.24 5.97
N VAL A 93 -8.92 7.11 5.51
CA VAL A 93 -10.01 6.48 6.27
C VAL A 93 -9.71 5.02 6.56
N HIS A 94 -9.33 4.26 5.53
CA HIS A 94 -8.96 2.84 5.64
C HIS A 94 -7.83 2.63 6.65
N ASP A 95 -6.74 3.39 6.52
CA ASP A 95 -5.55 3.22 7.36
C ASP A 95 -5.83 3.63 8.80
N TYR A 96 -6.56 4.73 8.99
CA TYR A 96 -6.97 5.17 10.31
C TYR A 96 -7.81 4.10 11.02
N PHE A 97 -8.88 3.62 10.37
CA PHE A 97 -9.74 2.61 10.99
C PHE A 97 -9.04 1.26 11.16
N SER A 98 -8.18 0.84 10.22
CA SER A 98 -7.46 -0.43 10.38
C SER A 98 -6.53 -0.41 11.60
N GLY A 99 -5.83 0.69 11.82
CA GLY A 99 -4.95 0.86 12.99
C GLY A 99 -5.72 0.98 14.29
N MET A 100 -6.73 1.85 14.34
CA MET A 100 -7.51 2.10 15.55
C MET A 100 -8.40 0.93 15.95
N LEU A 101 -8.95 0.18 14.98
CA LEU A 101 -9.70 -1.04 15.27
C LEU A 101 -8.80 -2.15 15.81
N SER A 102 -7.58 -2.27 15.27
CA SER A 102 -6.59 -3.19 15.83
C SER A 102 -6.22 -2.80 17.25
N GLU A 103 -5.98 -1.52 17.52
CA GLU A 103 -5.66 -1.01 18.85
C GLU A 103 -6.76 -1.33 19.86
N ARG A 104 -8.03 -1.02 19.53
CA ARG A 104 -9.19 -1.32 20.40
C ARG A 104 -9.47 -2.80 20.60
N ASN A 105 -8.95 -3.66 19.74
CA ASN A 105 -9.04 -5.11 19.83
C ASN A 105 -7.68 -5.74 20.19
N GLU A 106 -6.98 -5.18 21.15
CA GLU A 106 -5.75 -5.74 21.75
C GLU A 106 -4.59 -5.92 20.75
N GLY A 107 -4.51 -5.09 19.71
CA GLY A 107 -3.53 -5.26 18.64
C GLY A 107 -3.80 -6.46 17.74
N ALA A 108 -5.05 -6.92 17.67
CA ALA A 108 -5.46 -8.06 16.84
C ALA A 108 -5.18 -7.82 15.35
N SER A 109 -4.89 -8.92 14.63
CA SER A 109 -4.75 -8.85 13.17
C SER A 109 -6.05 -8.40 12.50
N ILE A 110 -5.94 -7.80 11.32
CA ILE A 110 -7.13 -7.29 10.61
C ILE A 110 -8.13 -8.39 10.27
N SER A 111 -7.69 -9.64 10.09
CA SER A 111 -8.59 -10.77 9.86
C SER A 111 -9.39 -11.14 11.11
N GLU A 112 -8.78 -11.03 12.29
CA GLU A 112 -9.50 -11.22 13.57
C GLU A 112 -10.52 -10.11 13.79
N VAL A 113 -10.13 -8.85 13.57
CA VAL A 113 -11.02 -7.68 13.63
C VAL A 113 -12.20 -7.85 12.67
N CYS A 114 -11.93 -8.27 11.42
CA CYS A 114 -12.97 -8.57 10.45
C CYS A 114 -13.95 -9.64 10.96
N GLY A 115 -13.42 -10.68 11.62
CA GLY A 115 -14.25 -11.73 12.25
C GLY A 115 -15.19 -11.21 13.32
N ILE A 116 -14.77 -10.26 14.13
CA ILE A 116 -15.57 -9.63 15.19
C ILE A 116 -16.77 -8.88 14.60
N TYR A 117 -16.57 -8.15 13.51
CA TYR A 117 -17.59 -7.26 12.96
C TYR A 117 -18.41 -7.87 11.82
N LEU A 118 -17.82 -8.71 10.96
CA LEU A 118 -18.46 -9.30 9.79
C LEU A 118 -18.71 -10.81 9.90
N GLY A 119 -18.21 -11.45 10.97
CA GLY A 119 -18.42 -12.85 11.27
C GLY A 119 -17.37 -13.81 10.70
N ASN A 120 -17.50 -15.10 11.08
CA ASN A 120 -16.45 -16.11 10.84
C ASN A 120 -16.20 -16.43 9.35
N VAL A 121 -17.21 -16.31 8.49
CA VAL A 121 -17.02 -16.52 7.04
C VAL A 121 -16.06 -15.46 6.48
N MET A 122 -16.33 -14.19 6.76
CA MET A 122 -15.50 -13.09 6.32
C MET A 122 -14.11 -13.10 6.97
N LYS A 123 -13.99 -13.56 8.22
CA LYS A 123 -12.70 -13.81 8.87
C LYS A 123 -11.83 -14.76 8.05
N ASN A 124 -12.38 -15.89 7.59
CA ASN A 124 -11.63 -16.87 6.82
C ASN A 124 -11.31 -16.36 5.41
N VAL A 125 -12.26 -15.67 4.76
CA VAL A 125 -11.99 -14.99 3.47
C VAL A 125 -10.84 -14.00 3.63
N MET A 126 -10.87 -13.17 4.67
CA MET A 126 -9.85 -12.18 4.98
C MET A 126 -8.48 -12.81 5.26
N ARG A 127 -8.42 -13.95 5.94
CA ARG A 127 -7.18 -14.70 6.19
C ARG A 127 -6.56 -15.20 4.89
N ILE A 128 -7.36 -15.79 3.98
CA ILE A 128 -6.88 -16.25 2.67
C ILE A 128 -6.33 -15.08 1.86
N PHE A 129 -7.12 -14.01 1.71
CA PHE A 129 -6.69 -12.82 0.97
C PHE A 129 -5.43 -12.19 1.59
N SER A 130 -5.35 -12.10 2.91
CA SER A 130 -4.17 -11.55 3.61
C SER A 130 -2.92 -12.39 3.36
N VAL A 131 -3.00 -13.72 3.45
CA VAL A 131 -1.84 -14.60 3.22
C VAL A 131 -1.38 -14.50 1.76
N VAL A 132 -2.30 -14.58 0.80
CA VAL A 132 -1.99 -14.43 -0.63
C VAL A 132 -1.34 -13.07 -0.89
N LEU A 133 -1.97 -11.99 -0.42
CA LEU A 133 -1.44 -10.64 -0.58
C LEU A 133 -0.04 -10.51 0.02
N LEU A 134 0.17 -10.97 1.25
CA LEU A 134 1.43 -10.82 1.96
C LEU A 134 2.58 -11.59 1.31
N VAL A 135 2.31 -12.78 0.75
CA VAL A 135 3.30 -13.52 -0.04
C VAL A 135 3.62 -12.76 -1.33
N MET A 136 2.62 -12.23 -2.03
CA MET A 136 2.84 -11.45 -3.25
C MET A 136 3.61 -10.15 -2.96
N VAL A 137 3.26 -9.42 -1.90
CA VAL A 137 4.00 -8.23 -1.44
C VAL A 137 5.45 -8.56 -1.14
N GLY A 138 5.68 -9.59 -0.31
CA GLY A 138 7.04 -10.00 0.06
C GLY A 138 7.88 -10.38 -1.16
N THR A 139 7.26 -11.02 -2.15
CA THR A 139 7.91 -11.39 -3.42
C THR A 139 8.21 -10.17 -4.28
N VAL A 140 7.23 -9.31 -4.52
CA VAL A 140 7.40 -8.06 -5.31
C VAL A 140 8.47 -7.18 -4.69
N PHE A 141 8.51 -7.11 -3.35
CA PHE A 141 9.47 -6.33 -2.58
C PHE A 141 10.85 -7.02 -2.44
N ALA A 142 11.01 -8.23 -2.94
CA ALA A 142 12.30 -8.86 -3.15
C ALA A 142 12.79 -8.69 -4.60
N VAL A 143 11.91 -8.93 -5.58
CA VAL A 143 12.21 -8.86 -7.02
C VAL A 143 12.52 -7.42 -7.46
N GLY A 144 11.74 -6.44 -7.00
CA GLY A 144 11.94 -5.02 -7.36
C GLY A 144 13.33 -4.50 -6.96
N PRO A 145 13.75 -4.59 -5.69
CA PRO A 145 15.10 -4.22 -5.27
C PRO A 145 16.21 -5.02 -5.97
N ALA A 146 16.00 -6.32 -6.22
CA ALA A 146 16.97 -7.12 -6.96
C ALA A 146 17.24 -6.54 -8.37
N GLY A 147 16.17 -6.15 -9.07
CA GLY A 147 16.28 -5.47 -10.37
C GLY A 147 16.97 -4.09 -10.28
N LEU A 148 16.64 -3.30 -9.25
CA LEU A 148 17.27 -1.99 -9.02
C LEU A 148 18.78 -2.12 -8.75
N ILE A 149 19.19 -3.07 -7.93
CA ILE A 149 20.60 -3.32 -7.64
C ILE A 149 21.36 -3.69 -8.92
N VAL A 150 20.79 -4.58 -9.74
CA VAL A 150 21.41 -4.98 -11.02
C VAL A 150 21.51 -3.80 -11.99
N THR A 151 20.48 -2.95 -12.07
CA THR A 151 20.52 -1.71 -12.88
C THR A 151 21.66 -0.79 -12.43
N LEU A 152 21.82 -0.59 -11.11
CA LEU A 152 22.90 0.23 -10.55
C LEU A 152 24.28 -0.34 -10.84
N LEU A 153 24.46 -1.65 -10.68
CA LEU A 153 25.73 -2.33 -10.90
C LEU A 153 26.08 -2.37 -12.39
N GLY A 154 25.11 -2.62 -13.26
CA GLY A 154 25.27 -2.60 -14.73
C GLY A 154 25.76 -1.24 -15.23
N ASN A 155 25.20 -0.15 -14.71
CA ASN A 155 25.63 1.22 -15.03
C ASN A 155 27.07 1.56 -14.55
N LYS A 156 27.62 0.75 -13.64
CA LYS A 156 29.03 0.82 -13.20
C LYS A 156 29.93 -0.21 -13.88
N GLY A 157 29.43 -0.92 -14.90
CA GLY A 157 30.20 -1.91 -15.66
C GLY A 157 30.45 -3.23 -14.94
N VAL A 158 29.69 -3.51 -13.87
CA VAL A 158 29.78 -4.81 -13.16
C VAL A 158 29.16 -5.90 -14.03
N THR A 159 29.88 -6.99 -14.21
CA THR A 159 29.50 -8.17 -14.99
C THR A 159 29.57 -9.44 -14.13
N GLY A 160 29.09 -10.57 -14.66
CA GLY A 160 29.13 -11.86 -13.98
C GLY A 160 27.93 -12.09 -13.04
N ALA A 161 28.11 -12.87 -12.00
CA ALA A 161 27.01 -13.33 -11.12
C ALA A 161 26.24 -12.15 -10.46
N PHE A 162 26.91 -11.09 -10.08
CA PHE A 162 26.28 -9.91 -9.46
C PHE A 162 25.48 -9.02 -10.45
N ALA A 163 25.61 -9.26 -11.75
CA ALA A 163 24.76 -8.65 -12.78
C ALA A 163 23.46 -9.43 -13.02
N ASN A 164 23.24 -10.54 -12.31
CA ASN A 164 22.04 -11.35 -12.42
C ASN A 164 21.04 -11.02 -11.29
N PRO A 165 19.80 -10.58 -11.60
CA PRO A 165 18.79 -10.26 -10.60
C PRO A 165 18.39 -11.48 -9.74
N GLU A 166 18.53 -12.69 -10.26
CA GLU A 166 18.22 -13.91 -9.52
C GLU A 166 19.15 -14.10 -8.31
N VAL A 167 20.42 -13.77 -8.45
CA VAL A 167 21.39 -13.83 -7.33
C VAL A 167 20.96 -12.90 -6.20
N TRP A 168 20.51 -11.70 -6.53
CA TRP A 168 20.04 -10.73 -5.55
C TRP A 168 18.71 -11.13 -4.94
N LEU A 169 17.81 -11.73 -5.72
CA LEU A 169 16.56 -12.30 -5.19
C LEU A 169 16.85 -13.34 -4.09
N TRP A 170 17.76 -14.28 -4.35
CA TRP A 170 18.16 -15.28 -3.36
C TRP A 170 18.86 -14.69 -2.14
N ILE A 171 19.68 -13.66 -2.32
CA ILE A 171 20.31 -12.93 -1.20
C ILE A 171 19.23 -12.25 -0.33
N ILE A 172 18.23 -11.62 -0.93
CA ILE A 172 17.15 -10.95 -0.20
C ILE A 172 16.26 -11.98 0.51
N LEU A 173 15.92 -13.09 -0.12
CA LEU A 173 15.17 -14.18 0.52
C LEU A 173 15.94 -14.82 1.67
N ALA A 174 17.26 -14.98 1.54
CA ALA A 174 18.12 -15.42 2.63
C ALA A 174 18.12 -14.42 3.79
N TYR A 175 18.11 -13.11 3.50
CA TYR A 175 17.93 -12.08 4.52
C TYR A 175 16.57 -12.23 5.23
N TYR A 176 15.46 -12.42 4.50
CA TYR A 176 14.13 -12.64 5.10
C TYR A 176 14.10 -13.88 6.00
N PHE A 177 14.78 -14.94 5.59
CA PHE A 177 14.95 -16.12 6.42
C PHE A 177 15.69 -15.81 7.72
N ILE A 178 16.84 -15.14 7.65
CA ILE A 178 17.64 -14.74 8.82
C ILE A 178 16.86 -13.77 9.72
N ALA A 179 16.16 -12.81 9.14
CA ALA A 179 15.35 -11.84 9.87
C ALA A 179 14.24 -12.48 10.71
N THR A 180 13.78 -13.70 10.35
CA THR A 180 12.82 -14.46 11.13
C THR A 180 13.34 -14.80 12.55
N PHE A 181 14.66 -14.82 12.77
CA PHE A 181 15.30 -15.10 14.04
C PHE A 181 15.56 -13.85 14.89
N ILE A 182 15.44 -12.67 14.31
CA ILE A 182 15.77 -11.39 14.95
C ILE A 182 14.48 -10.73 15.46
N SER A 183 14.52 -10.17 16.67
CA SER A 183 13.38 -9.43 17.22
C SER A 183 13.09 -8.15 16.43
N ILE A 184 11.80 -7.83 16.28
CA ILE A 184 11.29 -6.70 15.47
C ILE A 184 11.89 -5.37 15.92
N ASP A 185 11.92 -5.08 17.22
CA ASP A 185 12.34 -3.80 17.80
C ASP A 185 13.80 -3.43 17.52
N LYS A 186 14.70 -4.41 17.37
CA LYS A 186 16.11 -4.16 17.08
C LYS A 186 16.33 -3.65 15.64
N ILE A 187 15.56 -4.14 14.70
CA ILE A 187 15.64 -3.73 13.27
C ILE A 187 14.76 -2.51 13.03
N LEU A 188 13.45 -2.60 13.31
CA LEU A 188 12.47 -1.54 13.09
C LEU A 188 12.81 -0.25 13.85
N GLY A 189 13.24 -0.39 15.09
CA GLY A 189 13.42 0.76 15.96
C GLY A 189 14.65 1.61 15.68
N ARG A 190 15.68 1.11 15.02
CA ARG A 190 16.94 1.83 14.81
C ARG A 190 17.23 2.17 13.34
N ILE A 191 16.93 1.26 12.43
CA ILE A 191 17.33 1.38 11.02
C ILE A 191 16.22 2.03 10.20
N TYR A 192 14.96 1.68 10.47
CA TYR A 192 13.80 2.17 9.70
C TYR A 192 13.67 3.69 9.65
N PRO A 193 13.82 4.46 10.74
CA PRO A 193 13.72 5.91 10.64
C PRO A 193 14.71 6.54 9.65
N ILE A 194 15.90 5.97 9.50
CA ILE A 194 16.91 6.45 8.55
C ILE A 194 16.42 6.26 7.11
N PHE A 195 15.87 5.09 6.79
CA PHE A 195 15.36 4.80 5.45
C PHE A 195 14.12 5.64 5.12
N GLY A 196 13.24 5.87 6.10
CA GLY A 196 12.10 6.78 5.95
C GLY A 196 12.52 8.21 5.61
N ILE A 197 13.57 8.72 6.26
CA ILE A 197 14.15 10.03 5.94
C ILE A 197 14.75 10.03 4.53
N CYS A 198 15.48 8.98 4.13
CA CYS A 198 16.02 8.86 2.76
C CYS A 198 14.90 8.87 1.71
N LEU A 199 13.77 8.20 1.97
CA LEU A 199 12.60 8.18 1.10
C LEU A 199 12.00 9.59 0.93
N ILE A 200 11.87 10.35 2.02
CA ILE A 200 11.38 11.73 1.99
C ILE A 200 12.35 12.64 1.21
N ILE A 201 13.65 12.53 1.49
CA ILE A 201 14.66 13.33 0.77
C ILE A 201 14.64 13.02 -0.72
N MET A 202 14.48 11.77 -1.10
CA MET A 202 14.34 11.36 -2.50
C MET A 202 13.10 12.01 -3.14
N ALA A 203 11.94 11.96 -2.51
CA ALA A 203 10.72 12.56 -3.05
C ALA A 203 10.88 14.08 -3.24
N VAL A 204 11.48 14.77 -2.26
CA VAL A 204 11.82 16.19 -2.36
C VAL A 204 12.83 16.46 -3.48
N GLY A 205 13.84 15.60 -3.64
CA GLY A 205 14.83 15.72 -4.72
C GLY A 205 14.22 15.56 -6.11
N VAL A 206 13.32 14.61 -6.29
CA VAL A 206 12.60 14.40 -7.56
C VAL A 206 11.76 15.62 -7.92
N ILE A 207 10.92 16.11 -7.02
CA ILE A 207 10.06 17.26 -7.32
C ILE A 207 10.87 18.55 -7.52
N TYR A 208 11.94 18.75 -6.75
CA TYR A 208 12.87 19.86 -6.94
C TYR A 208 13.50 19.83 -8.34
N GLY A 209 13.99 18.65 -8.78
CA GLY A 209 14.56 18.49 -10.11
C GLY A 209 13.55 18.76 -11.25
N ILE A 210 12.27 18.38 -11.05
CA ILE A 210 11.21 18.69 -12.03
C ILE A 210 10.97 20.21 -12.11
N PHE A 211 10.91 20.91 -10.97
CA PHE A 211 10.61 22.36 -10.96
C PHE A 211 11.78 23.22 -11.42
N THR A 212 13.02 22.76 -11.27
CA THR A 212 14.21 23.53 -11.66
C THR A 212 14.66 23.27 -13.09
N ASN A 213 14.18 22.20 -13.73
CA ASN A 213 14.51 21.93 -15.13
C ASN A 213 13.44 22.48 -16.07
N PRO A 214 13.73 23.51 -16.88
CA PRO A 214 12.77 24.14 -17.78
C PRO A 214 12.25 23.21 -18.89
N SER A 215 12.91 22.07 -19.13
CA SER A 215 12.46 21.08 -20.12
C SER A 215 11.34 20.19 -19.59
N TYR A 216 11.08 20.20 -18.27
CA TYR A 216 10.04 19.36 -17.66
C TYR A 216 8.79 20.21 -17.39
N THR A 217 7.67 19.76 -17.93
CA THR A 217 6.38 20.43 -17.73
C THR A 217 5.35 19.45 -17.23
N ILE A 218 4.89 19.64 -16.00
CA ILE A 218 3.77 18.83 -15.47
C ILE A 218 2.50 19.25 -16.21
N PRO A 219 1.83 18.34 -16.94
CA PRO A 219 0.63 18.67 -17.70
C PRO A 219 -0.54 19.01 -16.78
N GLU A 220 -1.45 19.85 -17.29
CA GLU A 220 -2.66 20.23 -16.55
C GLU A 220 -3.79 19.24 -16.79
N ILE A 221 -4.55 18.91 -15.74
CA ILE A 221 -5.67 17.97 -15.82
C ILE A 221 -6.72 18.45 -16.83
N TRP A 222 -7.07 19.74 -16.79
CA TRP A 222 -8.11 20.31 -17.67
C TRP A 222 -7.74 20.33 -19.15
N SER A 223 -6.45 20.30 -19.49
CA SER A 223 -5.98 20.23 -20.88
C SER A 223 -5.82 18.78 -21.38
N HIS A 224 -5.75 17.82 -20.46
CA HIS A 224 -5.47 16.41 -20.74
C HIS A 224 -6.44 15.49 -19.98
N PHE A 225 -7.71 15.88 -19.90
CA PHE A 225 -8.76 15.07 -19.28
C PHE A 225 -9.24 13.99 -20.26
N THR A 226 -8.29 13.19 -20.74
CA THR A 226 -8.49 12.12 -21.71
C THR A 226 -7.72 10.88 -21.26
N ASN A 227 -8.03 9.74 -21.88
CA ASN A 227 -7.25 8.53 -21.68
C ASN A 227 -5.97 8.58 -22.52
N MET A 228 -4.81 8.75 -21.89
CA MET A 228 -3.50 8.81 -22.54
C MET A 228 -2.77 7.46 -22.55
N HIS A 229 -3.41 6.37 -22.10
CA HIS A 229 -2.77 5.06 -22.00
C HIS A 229 -2.48 4.49 -23.40
N PRO A 230 -1.21 4.18 -23.77
CA PRO A 230 -0.85 3.74 -25.12
C PRO A 230 -1.57 2.47 -25.60
N ALA A 231 -1.86 1.53 -24.70
CA ALA A 231 -2.65 0.34 -25.00
C ALA A 231 -4.18 0.55 -24.89
N GLY A 232 -4.66 1.79 -24.75
CA GLY A 232 -6.09 2.10 -24.67
C GLY A 232 -6.82 1.50 -23.46
N LYS A 233 -6.11 1.07 -22.41
CA LYS A 233 -6.76 0.49 -21.22
C LYS A 233 -7.70 1.50 -20.58
N PRO A 234 -8.94 1.10 -20.19
CA PRO A 234 -9.91 2.02 -19.61
C PRO A 234 -9.36 2.71 -18.33
N ILE A 235 -9.76 3.98 -18.11
CA ILE A 235 -9.49 4.67 -16.84
C ILE A 235 -10.26 3.95 -15.71
N TRP A 236 -11.57 3.73 -15.93
CA TRP A 236 -12.40 3.07 -14.94
C TRP A 236 -11.93 1.65 -14.65
N SER A 237 -11.74 1.38 -13.41
CA SER A 237 -11.15 0.25 -12.72
C SER A 237 -9.65 0.04 -12.94
N PHE A 238 -9.11 0.11 -14.16
CA PHE A 238 -7.69 -0.22 -14.42
C PHE A 238 -6.72 0.77 -13.77
N MET A 239 -6.91 2.08 -13.97
CA MET A 239 -6.09 3.10 -13.30
C MET A 239 -6.23 3.00 -11.77
N PHE A 240 -7.45 2.80 -11.27
CA PHE A 240 -7.74 2.70 -9.84
C PHE A 240 -7.06 1.50 -9.18
N ILE A 241 -7.00 0.36 -9.87
CA ILE A 241 -6.31 -0.84 -9.39
C ILE A 241 -4.80 -0.68 -9.55
N THR A 242 -4.31 -0.13 -10.65
CA THR A 242 -2.87 0.06 -10.90
C THR A 242 -2.23 0.95 -9.84
N VAL A 243 -2.92 2.03 -9.43
CA VAL A 243 -2.50 2.89 -8.32
C VAL A 243 -3.13 2.39 -7.01
N ALA A 244 -2.79 1.18 -6.64
CA ALA A 244 -3.25 0.56 -5.40
C ALA A 244 -2.63 1.25 -4.19
N CYS A 245 -1.31 1.28 -4.10
CA CYS A 245 -0.61 2.04 -3.07
C CYS A 245 -0.49 3.51 -3.51
N GLY A 246 -0.57 4.43 -2.57
CA GLY A 246 -0.57 5.87 -2.82
C GLY A 246 -1.95 6.49 -3.00
N ALA A 247 -3.03 5.66 -3.08
CA ALA A 247 -4.42 6.12 -3.00
C ALA A 247 -5.20 5.37 -1.93
N ILE A 248 -5.17 4.03 -1.94
CA ILE A 248 -5.71 3.15 -0.90
C ILE A 248 -5.05 1.77 -1.00
N SER A 249 -4.70 1.14 0.11
CA SER A 249 -3.98 -0.14 0.10
C SER A 249 -4.39 -1.06 1.24
N GLY A 250 -4.88 -2.24 0.92
CA GLY A 250 -5.23 -3.27 1.90
C GLY A 250 -4.01 -3.85 2.61
N PHE A 251 -2.83 -3.81 1.99
CA PHE A 251 -1.59 -4.20 2.64
C PHE A 251 -1.34 -3.41 3.92
N HIS A 252 -1.68 -2.12 3.94
CA HIS A 252 -1.53 -1.26 5.12
C HIS A 252 -2.25 -1.81 6.34
N SER A 253 -3.44 -2.37 6.17
CA SER A 253 -4.20 -2.97 7.27
C SER A 253 -3.55 -4.22 7.88
N THR A 254 -2.65 -4.87 7.15
CA THR A 254 -1.87 -5.99 7.66
C THR A 254 -0.64 -5.53 8.47
N GLN A 255 -0.20 -4.29 8.26
CA GLN A 255 0.94 -3.67 8.95
C GLN A 255 0.50 -2.83 10.16
N SER A 256 -0.65 -2.19 10.08
CA SER A 256 -1.21 -1.33 11.14
C SER A 256 -1.26 -1.99 12.53
N PRO A 257 -1.57 -3.30 12.69
CA PRO A 257 -1.53 -3.96 13.99
C PRO A 257 -0.16 -3.92 14.68
N LEU A 258 0.93 -3.92 13.92
CA LEU A 258 2.29 -3.80 14.49
C LEU A 258 2.49 -2.45 15.17
N MET A 259 1.97 -1.39 14.57
CA MET A 259 2.05 -0.03 15.14
C MET A 259 1.02 0.20 16.23
N ALA A 260 -0.17 -0.37 16.12
CA ALA A 260 -1.19 -0.32 17.16
C ALA A 260 -0.70 -0.87 18.51
N ARG A 261 0.12 -1.95 18.46
CA ARG A 261 0.79 -2.53 19.64
C ARG A 261 1.89 -1.65 20.24
N CYS A 262 2.23 -0.54 19.61
CA CYS A 262 3.30 0.36 20.05
C CYS A 262 2.81 1.79 20.40
N MET A 263 1.50 2.04 20.29
CA MET A 263 0.90 3.35 20.57
C MET A 263 0.76 3.58 22.07
N LYS A 264 1.21 4.76 22.54
CA LYS A 264 1.03 5.20 23.92
C LYS A 264 -0.40 5.68 24.21
N SER A 265 -1.09 6.22 23.22
CA SER A 265 -2.42 6.83 23.35
C SER A 265 -3.18 6.73 22.03
N GLU A 266 -4.50 6.50 22.06
CA GLU A 266 -5.37 6.53 20.88
C GLU A 266 -5.27 7.84 20.09
N LYS A 267 -5.00 8.97 20.77
CA LYS A 267 -4.86 10.29 20.14
C LYS A 267 -3.68 10.39 19.16
N GLN A 268 -2.75 9.44 19.19
CA GLN A 268 -1.66 9.36 18.22
C GLN A 268 -2.11 8.82 16.85
N GLY A 269 -3.26 8.14 16.79
CA GLY A 269 -3.74 7.43 15.60
C GLY A 269 -3.91 8.32 14.37
N HIS A 270 -4.41 9.56 14.55
CA HIS A 270 -4.56 10.49 13.44
C HIS A 270 -3.23 10.81 12.74
N PHE A 271 -2.19 11.10 13.50
CA PHE A 271 -0.87 11.37 12.94
C PHE A 271 -0.20 10.11 12.39
N VAL A 272 -0.29 8.99 13.12
CA VAL A 272 0.42 7.75 12.79
C VAL A 272 -0.20 7.06 11.57
N PHE A 273 -1.53 6.90 11.50
CA PHE A 273 -2.18 6.14 10.44
C PHE A 273 -2.66 7.05 9.30
N TYR A 274 -3.55 8.00 9.58
CA TYR A 274 -4.06 8.90 8.55
C TYR A 274 -2.94 9.78 7.97
N GLY A 275 -2.06 10.30 8.83
CA GLY A 275 -0.92 11.13 8.43
C GLY A 275 0.09 10.37 7.58
N ALA A 276 0.42 9.11 7.91
CA ALA A 276 1.31 8.29 7.10
C ALA A 276 0.73 8.02 5.71
N MET A 277 -0.59 7.75 5.61
CA MET A 277 -1.25 7.55 4.32
C MET A 277 -1.24 8.82 3.47
N VAL A 278 -1.44 10.00 4.07
CA VAL A 278 -1.34 11.28 3.34
C VAL A 278 0.11 11.52 2.86
N ALA A 279 1.11 11.23 3.70
CA ALA A 279 2.52 11.35 3.30
C ALA A 279 2.85 10.39 2.14
N GLU A 280 2.33 9.17 2.15
CA GLU A 280 2.43 8.23 1.04
C GLU A 280 1.75 8.75 -0.22
N GLY A 281 0.56 9.32 -0.11
CA GLY A 281 -0.16 9.96 -1.21
C GLY A 281 0.63 11.13 -1.84
N VAL A 282 1.34 11.92 -1.02
CA VAL A 282 2.25 12.97 -1.51
C VAL A 282 3.40 12.36 -2.30
N ILE A 283 4.02 11.29 -1.82
CA ILE A 283 5.09 10.57 -2.54
C ILE A 283 4.55 10.05 -3.87
N ALA A 284 3.39 9.41 -3.88
CA ALA A 284 2.77 8.90 -5.10
C ALA A 284 2.43 10.03 -6.10
N LEU A 285 1.94 11.17 -5.62
CA LEU A 285 1.63 12.33 -6.47
C LEU A 285 2.91 12.88 -7.14
N ILE A 286 4.03 12.93 -6.41
CA ILE A 286 5.34 13.36 -6.93
C ILE A 286 5.82 12.40 -8.04
N TRP A 287 5.73 11.09 -7.81
CA TRP A 287 6.14 10.09 -8.80
C TRP A 287 5.23 10.05 -10.04
N ALA A 288 3.93 10.23 -9.86
CA ALA A 288 3.00 10.39 -10.97
C ALA A 288 3.31 11.66 -11.78
N ALA A 289 3.63 12.78 -11.10
CA ALA A 289 4.06 14.00 -11.77
C ALA A 289 5.36 13.81 -12.54
N ALA A 290 6.32 13.05 -12.00
CA ALA A 290 7.56 12.70 -12.70
C ALA A 290 7.28 11.89 -13.97
N GLY A 291 6.41 10.88 -13.89
CA GLY A 291 5.98 10.10 -15.06
C GLY A 291 5.32 10.94 -16.14
N CYS A 292 4.51 11.92 -15.74
CA CYS A 292 3.84 12.79 -16.70
C CYS A 292 4.74 13.91 -17.28
N ALA A 293 5.78 14.35 -16.54
CA ALA A 293 6.55 15.55 -16.90
C ALA A 293 7.84 15.27 -17.66
N ILE A 294 8.46 14.10 -17.42
CA ILE A 294 9.82 13.79 -17.89
C ILE A 294 9.82 13.13 -19.26
N TYR A 295 8.74 12.44 -19.61
CA TYR A 295 8.68 11.58 -20.79
C TYR A 295 7.80 12.18 -21.88
N GLU A 296 8.16 11.87 -23.14
CA GLU A 296 7.48 12.38 -24.33
C GLU A 296 6.05 11.85 -24.44
N VAL A 297 5.17 12.71 -24.91
CA VAL A 297 3.79 12.39 -25.26
C VAL A 297 3.65 12.53 -26.78
N THR A 298 3.35 11.41 -27.47
CA THR A 298 3.20 11.39 -28.92
C THR A 298 1.75 11.07 -29.30
N GLY A 299 1.15 11.90 -30.13
CA GLY A 299 -0.25 11.72 -30.55
C GLY A 299 -1.27 11.75 -29.40
N GLY A 300 -0.95 12.43 -28.29
CA GLY A 300 -1.79 12.48 -27.09
C GLY A 300 -1.68 11.25 -26.19
N LEU A 301 -0.71 10.36 -26.41
CA LEU A 301 -0.48 9.14 -25.63
C LEU A 301 0.86 9.21 -24.91
N SER A 302 0.95 8.61 -23.72
CA SER A 302 2.14 8.54 -22.86
C SER A 302 3.17 7.51 -23.35
N THR A 303 3.63 7.67 -24.59
CA THR A 303 4.50 6.73 -25.31
C THR A 303 5.89 6.63 -24.68
N GLY A 304 6.56 7.75 -24.41
CA GLY A 304 7.90 7.75 -23.84
C GLY A 304 7.95 7.12 -22.44
N LEU A 305 6.91 7.32 -21.61
CA LEU A 305 6.78 6.64 -20.33
C LEU A 305 6.55 5.12 -20.51
N ASN A 306 5.74 4.73 -21.49
CA ASN A 306 5.51 3.32 -21.78
C ASN A 306 6.79 2.61 -22.22
N ASP A 307 7.60 3.27 -23.06
CA ASP A 307 8.86 2.70 -23.58
C ASP A 307 9.89 2.48 -22.46
N ILE A 308 10.02 3.42 -21.53
CA ILE A 308 10.93 3.20 -20.39
C ILE A 308 10.43 2.13 -19.43
N LEU A 309 9.11 2.06 -19.20
CA LEU A 309 8.50 1.01 -18.38
C LEU A 309 8.61 -0.39 -19.02
N ALA A 310 8.66 -0.47 -20.35
CA ALA A 310 8.93 -1.73 -21.06
C ALA A 310 10.34 -2.30 -20.77
N ASN A 311 11.30 -1.44 -20.42
CA ASN A 311 12.62 -1.86 -19.94
C ASN A 311 12.64 -2.27 -18.46
N GLY A 312 11.48 -2.28 -17.82
CA GLY A 312 11.27 -2.62 -16.41
C GLY A 312 11.10 -1.39 -15.52
N GLN A 313 10.34 -1.57 -14.46
CA GLN A 313 10.03 -0.48 -13.52
C GLN A 313 11.28 0.05 -12.80
N SER A 314 12.24 -0.81 -12.52
CA SER A 314 13.53 -0.45 -11.91
C SER A 314 14.33 0.50 -12.81
N ALA A 315 14.33 0.28 -14.13
CA ALA A 315 14.96 1.15 -15.09
C ALA A 315 14.30 2.54 -15.12
N ALA A 316 12.97 2.59 -15.09
CA ALA A 316 12.23 3.85 -15.07
C ALA A 316 12.51 4.68 -13.81
N ILE A 317 12.57 4.05 -12.63
CA ILE A 317 12.91 4.75 -11.37
C ILE A 317 14.33 5.29 -11.42
N TYR A 318 15.29 4.48 -11.86
CA TYR A 318 16.67 4.93 -12.00
C TYR A 318 16.77 6.13 -12.96
N ASP A 319 16.08 6.07 -14.10
CA ASP A 319 16.07 7.13 -15.11
C ASP A 319 15.47 8.43 -14.56
N VAL A 320 14.36 8.38 -13.83
CA VAL A 320 13.81 9.55 -13.14
C VAL A 320 14.79 10.14 -12.14
N CYS A 321 15.42 9.30 -11.32
CA CYS A 321 16.38 9.77 -10.31
C CYS A 321 17.61 10.44 -10.94
N ILE A 322 18.17 9.86 -12.02
CA ILE A 322 19.34 10.45 -12.69
C ILE A 322 18.98 11.76 -13.38
N LYS A 323 17.80 11.86 -14.01
CA LYS A 323 17.33 13.05 -14.71
C LYS A 323 16.98 14.21 -13.78
N THR A 324 16.53 13.91 -12.55
CA THR A 324 16.09 14.95 -11.60
C THR A 324 17.14 15.33 -10.57
N MET A 325 17.98 14.39 -10.12
CA MET A 325 18.93 14.59 -9.03
C MET A 325 20.40 14.40 -9.43
N GLY A 326 20.67 13.95 -10.66
CA GLY A 326 22.02 13.63 -11.13
C GLY A 326 22.65 12.45 -10.39
N THR A 327 23.93 12.19 -10.64
CA THR A 327 24.64 11.00 -10.13
C THR A 327 24.78 10.95 -8.60
N ALA A 328 24.95 12.10 -7.96
CA ALA A 328 25.08 12.16 -6.49
C ALA A 328 23.75 11.89 -5.79
N GLY A 329 22.65 12.43 -6.32
CA GLY A 329 21.30 12.20 -5.77
C GLY A 329 20.81 10.78 -5.97
N VAL A 330 21.18 10.13 -7.07
CA VAL A 330 20.82 8.72 -7.34
C VAL A 330 21.32 7.79 -6.25
N ALA A 331 22.55 7.94 -5.77
CA ALA A 331 23.09 7.08 -4.72
C ALA A 331 22.26 7.13 -3.43
N LEU A 332 21.85 8.34 -3.02
CA LEU A 332 21.01 8.54 -1.84
C LEU A 332 19.57 8.01 -2.06
N ALA A 333 18.99 8.31 -3.24
CA ALA A 333 17.67 7.87 -3.62
C ALA A 333 17.57 6.34 -3.65
N MET A 334 18.57 5.69 -4.24
CA MET A 334 18.59 4.23 -4.36
C MET A 334 18.68 3.53 -3.01
N VAL A 335 19.34 4.12 -2.01
CA VAL A 335 19.32 3.58 -0.64
C VAL A 335 17.87 3.52 -0.12
N GLY A 336 17.09 4.58 -0.27
CA GLY A 336 15.69 4.60 0.14
C GLY A 336 14.83 3.62 -0.65
N VAL A 337 14.93 3.64 -1.98
CA VAL A 337 14.10 2.81 -2.89
C VAL A 337 14.45 1.33 -2.84
N ILE A 338 15.69 0.96 -2.48
CA ILE A 338 16.12 -0.43 -2.34
C ILE A 338 15.84 -0.95 -0.92
N ALA A 339 16.25 -0.18 0.09
CA ALA A 339 16.16 -0.64 1.48
C ALA A 339 14.72 -0.70 2.01
N CYS A 340 13.90 0.29 1.63
CA CYS A 340 12.51 0.37 2.09
C CYS A 340 11.68 -0.87 1.71
N PRO A 341 11.62 -1.30 0.43
CA PRO A 341 10.87 -2.51 0.08
C PRO A 341 11.46 -3.78 0.71
N ILE A 342 12.78 -3.91 0.80
CA ILE A 342 13.40 -5.09 1.44
C ILE A 342 12.91 -5.22 2.88
N THR A 343 12.87 -4.11 3.61
CA THR A 343 12.37 -4.13 4.99
C THR A 343 10.87 -4.42 5.07
N SER A 344 10.07 -3.83 4.18
CA SER A 344 8.62 -4.09 4.09
C SER A 344 8.31 -5.51 3.65
N GLY A 345 9.13 -6.13 2.80
CA GLY A 345 9.01 -7.52 2.40
C GLY A 345 9.28 -8.49 3.55
N ASP A 346 10.27 -8.21 4.41
CA ASP A 346 10.47 -8.97 5.65
C ASP A 346 9.23 -8.93 6.54
N THR A 347 8.67 -7.74 6.77
CA THR A 347 7.46 -7.60 7.59
C THR A 347 6.24 -8.25 6.94
N ALA A 348 6.14 -8.29 5.61
CA ALA A 348 5.08 -8.97 4.89
C ALA A 348 5.13 -10.49 5.12
N PHE A 349 6.27 -11.14 4.91
CA PHE A 349 6.41 -12.59 5.18
C PHE A 349 6.23 -12.91 6.67
N ARG A 350 6.68 -12.04 7.56
CA ARG A 350 6.45 -12.17 9.00
C ARG A 350 4.96 -12.11 9.33
N SER A 351 4.23 -11.14 8.76
CA SER A 351 2.78 -11.02 8.94
C SER A 351 2.03 -12.22 8.37
N ALA A 352 2.41 -12.73 7.18
CA ALA A 352 1.84 -13.95 6.60
C ALA A 352 2.00 -15.14 7.54
N ARG A 353 3.20 -15.32 8.10
CA ARG A 353 3.48 -16.36 9.09
C ARG A 353 2.61 -16.25 10.33
N LEU A 354 2.42 -15.03 10.85
CA LEU A 354 1.57 -14.78 12.02
C LEU A 354 0.09 -15.08 11.73
N VAL A 355 -0.43 -14.66 10.57
CA VAL A 355 -1.81 -14.98 10.16
C VAL A 355 -2.03 -16.49 10.07
N LEU A 356 -1.07 -17.24 9.51
CA LEU A 356 -1.14 -18.71 9.46
C LEU A 356 -1.01 -19.33 10.86
N ALA A 357 -0.14 -18.80 11.71
CA ALA A 357 0.04 -19.26 13.08
C ALA A 357 -1.24 -19.10 13.90
N ASP A 358 -1.93 -17.95 13.78
CA ASP A 358 -3.21 -17.68 14.42
C ASP A 358 -4.31 -18.60 13.87
N TRP A 359 -4.30 -18.84 12.55
CA TRP A 359 -5.29 -19.69 11.89
C TRP A 359 -5.20 -21.14 12.36
N PHE A 360 -3.98 -21.69 12.38
CA PHE A 360 -3.72 -23.09 12.75
C PHE A 360 -3.40 -23.28 14.24
N LYS A 361 -3.47 -22.21 15.03
CA LYS A 361 -3.15 -22.20 16.48
C LYS A 361 -1.75 -22.75 16.79
N ILE A 362 -0.77 -22.36 15.98
CA ILE A 362 0.64 -22.77 16.10
C ILE A 362 1.37 -21.76 16.98
N ASP A 363 1.80 -22.22 18.16
CA ASP A 363 2.61 -21.39 19.07
C ASP A 363 3.92 -20.93 18.41
N GLN A 364 4.15 -19.62 18.36
CA GLN A 364 5.32 -18.99 17.75
C GLN A 364 6.49 -18.78 18.72
N GLY A 365 6.35 -19.15 19.99
CA GLY A 365 7.43 -19.08 20.98
C GLY A 365 8.60 -20.01 20.64
N LYS A 366 8.32 -21.17 19.99
CA LYS A 366 9.33 -22.17 19.65
C LYS A 366 9.88 -21.95 18.24
N MET A 367 11.20 -21.84 18.10
CA MET A 367 11.90 -21.62 16.83
C MET A 367 11.53 -22.63 15.74
N GLN A 368 11.47 -23.91 16.08
CA GLN A 368 11.09 -24.96 15.14
C GLN A 368 9.72 -24.73 14.51
N LYS A 369 8.72 -24.27 15.30
CA LYS A 369 7.39 -23.98 14.82
C LYS A 369 7.34 -22.72 13.93
N ARG A 370 8.22 -21.76 14.17
CA ARG A 370 8.41 -20.60 13.25
C ARG A 370 8.93 -21.05 11.91
N LEU A 371 9.91 -21.95 11.87
CA LEU A 371 10.51 -22.46 10.64
C LEU A 371 9.51 -23.27 9.78
N VAL A 372 8.67 -24.09 10.41
CA VAL A 372 7.63 -24.88 9.72
C VAL A 372 6.69 -24.00 8.87
N LEU A 373 6.44 -22.76 9.29
CA LEU A 373 5.61 -21.81 8.52
C LEU A 373 6.47 -20.93 7.62
N CYS A 374 7.64 -20.48 8.08
CA CYS A 374 8.49 -19.56 7.35
C CYS A 374 9.06 -20.17 6.06
N VAL A 375 9.59 -21.40 6.13
CA VAL A 375 10.24 -22.05 4.99
C VAL A 375 9.26 -22.28 3.82
N PRO A 376 8.06 -22.84 4.01
CA PRO A 376 7.09 -22.96 2.91
C PRO A 376 6.66 -21.60 2.34
N LEU A 377 6.46 -20.57 3.18
CA LEU A 377 6.09 -19.24 2.70
C LEU A 377 7.19 -18.63 1.82
N LEU A 378 8.45 -18.71 2.23
CA LEU A 378 9.58 -18.22 1.43
C LEU A 378 9.78 -19.06 0.16
N ALA A 379 9.54 -20.37 0.21
CA ALA A 379 9.59 -21.23 -0.97
C ALA A 379 8.51 -20.86 -2.01
N VAL A 380 7.27 -20.59 -1.54
CA VAL A 380 6.20 -20.07 -2.42
C VAL A 380 6.58 -18.69 -2.96
N GLY A 381 7.13 -17.80 -2.12
CA GLY A 381 7.62 -16.49 -2.55
C GLY A 381 8.72 -16.59 -3.60
N ALA A 382 9.68 -17.50 -3.42
CA ALA A 382 10.71 -17.77 -4.42
C ALA A 382 10.10 -18.25 -5.74
N PHE A 383 9.16 -19.20 -5.70
CA PHE A 383 8.46 -19.68 -6.89
C PHE A 383 7.71 -18.56 -7.62
N VAL A 384 6.94 -17.75 -6.88
CA VAL A 384 6.21 -16.59 -7.43
C VAL A 384 7.17 -15.56 -8.02
N GLY A 385 8.36 -15.39 -7.44
CA GLY A 385 9.40 -14.47 -7.92
C GLY A 385 9.99 -14.82 -9.28
N HIS A 386 9.82 -16.06 -9.76
CA HIS A 386 10.22 -16.50 -11.09
C HIS A 386 9.10 -16.35 -12.14
N LEU A 387 7.89 -15.96 -11.73
CA LEU A 387 6.79 -15.66 -12.65
C LEU A 387 6.99 -14.29 -13.29
N ASP A 388 6.24 -14.01 -14.37
CA ASP A 388 6.24 -12.69 -14.98
C ASP A 388 5.83 -11.61 -13.97
N TYR A 389 6.72 -10.64 -13.75
CA TYR A 389 6.54 -9.59 -12.75
C TYR A 389 5.26 -8.77 -12.99
N SER A 390 4.90 -8.52 -14.24
CA SER A 390 3.73 -7.73 -14.58
C SER A 390 2.43 -8.42 -14.20
N ILE A 391 2.39 -9.76 -14.33
CA ILE A 391 1.26 -10.59 -13.90
C ILE A 391 1.16 -10.58 -12.38
N VAL A 392 2.28 -10.83 -11.69
CA VAL A 392 2.33 -10.83 -10.22
C VAL A 392 1.89 -9.45 -9.67
N TRP A 393 2.34 -8.35 -10.30
CA TRP A 393 1.96 -6.99 -9.92
C TRP A 393 0.46 -6.74 -10.06
N ARG A 394 -0.17 -7.22 -11.14
CA ARG A 394 -1.62 -7.04 -11.36
C ARG A 394 -2.47 -7.80 -10.34
N TYR A 395 -2.13 -9.07 -10.07
CA TYR A 395 -2.79 -9.84 -9.02
C TYR A 395 -2.56 -9.24 -7.63
N PHE A 396 -1.34 -8.79 -7.34
CA PHE A 396 -1.03 -8.05 -6.12
C PHE A 396 -1.93 -6.83 -5.98
N SER A 397 -2.00 -5.99 -7.01
CA SER A 397 -2.76 -4.75 -6.99
C SER A 397 -4.26 -5.00 -6.78
N TRP A 398 -4.85 -5.98 -7.48
CA TRP A 398 -6.26 -6.33 -7.31
C TRP A 398 -6.57 -6.92 -5.93
N THR A 399 -5.75 -7.86 -5.46
CA THR A 399 -5.92 -8.48 -4.14
C THR A 399 -5.81 -7.42 -3.04
N ASN A 400 -4.88 -6.50 -3.18
CA ASN A 400 -4.65 -5.38 -2.29
C ASN A 400 -5.88 -4.47 -2.17
N GLN A 401 -6.47 -4.07 -3.29
CA GLN A 401 -7.66 -3.23 -3.33
C GLN A 401 -8.91 -3.95 -2.79
N THR A 402 -9.04 -5.25 -3.08
CA THR A 402 -10.14 -6.07 -2.57
C THR A 402 -10.07 -6.21 -1.05
N LEU A 403 -8.86 -6.37 -0.50
CA LEU A 403 -8.67 -6.42 0.94
C LEU A 403 -9.03 -5.08 1.60
N ALA A 404 -8.62 -3.95 1.01
CA ALA A 404 -9.00 -2.62 1.48
C ALA A 404 -10.53 -2.42 1.49
N MET A 405 -11.22 -2.88 0.46
CA MET A 405 -12.68 -2.86 0.40
C MET A 405 -13.31 -3.59 1.60
N ILE A 406 -12.83 -4.80 1.93
CA ILE A 406 -13.35 -5.59 3.06
C ILE A 406 -13.08 -4.87 4.39
N VAL A 407 -11.93 -4.25 4.55
CA VAL A 407 -11.59 -3.47 5.75
C VAL A 407 -12.52 -2.28 5.93
N LEU A 408 -12.83 -1.55 4.85
CA LEU A 408 -13.79 -0.44 4.89
C LEU A 408 -15.20 -0.90 5.29
N TRP A 409 -15.66 -2.07 4.81
CA TRP A 409 -16.92 -2.67 5.26
C TRP A 409 -16.88 -3.09 6.73
N THR A 410 -15.73 -3.59 7.20
CA THR A 410 -15.50 -3.91 8.62
C THR A 410 -15.62 -2.66 9.49
N ALA A 411 -14.97 -1.57 9.08
CA ALA A 411 -15.05 -0.28 9.75
C ALA A 411 -16.47 0.30 9.73
N SER A 412 -17.22 0.11 8.63
CA SER A 412 -18.61 0.53 8.53
C SER A 412 -19.51 -0.19 9.56
N MET A 413 -19.32 -1.50 9.73
CA MET A 413 -20.06 -2.27 10.72
C MET A 413 -19.68 -1.89 12.16
N TYR A 414 -18.39 -1.60 12.41
CA TYR A 414 -17.96 -1.06 13.70
C TYR A 414 -18.68 0.25 14.02
N LEU A 415 -18.62 1.24 13.12
CA LEU A 415 -19.25 2.55 13.32
C LEU A 415 -20.76 2.43 13.53
N PHE A 416 -21.40 1.52 12.79
CA PHE A 416 -22.83 1.23 13.00
C PHE A 416 -23.09 0.70 14.43
N ARG A 417 -22.30 -0.27 14.91
CA ARG A 417 -22.45 -0.82 16.26
C ARG A 417 -22.25 0.24 17.36
N GLU A 418 -21.30 1.15 17.12
CA GLU A 418 -21.01 2.30 17.99
C GLU A 418 -22.03 3.46 17.83
N LYS A 419 -23.05 3.31 16.98
CA LYS A 419 -24.07 4.35 16.68
C LYS A 419 -23.46 5.66 16.17
N LYS A 420 -22.36 5.54 15.43
CA LYS A 420 -21.63 6.65 14.80
C LYS A 420 -21.95 6.75 13.32
N ASN A 421 -21.48 7.84 12.68
CA ASN A 421 -21.67 8.05 11.24
C ASN A 421 -20.83 7.05 10.43
N TYR A 422 -21.43 5.96 9.99
CA TYR A 422 -20.76 4.92 9.18
C TYR A 422 -20.60 5.30 7.71
N TRP A 423 -21.23 6.34 7.22
CA TRP A 423 -21.14 6.73 5.81
C TRP A 423 -19.73 7.13 5.39
N ILE A 424 -18.90 7.63 6.32
CA ILE A 424 -17.50 7.96 6.04
C ILE A 424 -16.66 6.76 5.59
N THR A 425 -17.07 5.54 5.94
CA THR A 425 -16.43 4.28 5.54
C THR A 425 -17.27 3.52 4.51
N ALA A 426 -18.60 3.57 4.59
CA ALA A 426 -19.50 2.84 3.69
C ALA A 426 -19.49 3.40 2.26
N VAL A 427 -19.35 4.72 2.09
CA VAL A 427 -19.23 5.33 0.75
C VAL A 427 -17.96 4.86 0.04
N PRO A 428 -16.76 5.01 0.59
CA PRO A 428 -15.56 4.48 -0.05
C PRO A 428 -15.57 2.95 -0.17
N ALA A 429 -16.18 2.21 0.77
CA ALA A 429 -16.37 0.75 0.65
C ALA A 429 -17.21 0.38 -0.59
N THR A 430 -18.30 1.08 -0.81
CA THR A 430 -19.18 0.88 -1.98
C THR A 430 -18.44 1.21 -3.28
N PHE A 431 -17.71 2.33 -3.31
CA PHE A 431 -16.90 2.71 -4.46
C PHE A 431 -15.83 1.64 -4.77
N MET A 432 -15.08 1.19 -3.76
CA MET A 432 -14.06 0.15 -3.93
C MET A 432 -14.66 -1.20 -4.32
N SER A 433 -15.90 -1.48 -3.92
CA SER A 433 -16.62 -2.68 -4.38
C SER A 433 -16.89 -2.63 -5.89
N ALA A 434 -17.32 -1.47 -6.41
CA ALA A 434 -17.48 -1.28 -7.85
C ALA A 434 -16.15 -1.42 -8.59
N VAL A 435 -15.08 -0.79 -8.11
CA VAL A 435 -13.74 -0.84 -8.71
C VAL A 435 -13.22 -2.28 -8.77
N SER A 436 -13.23 -2.99 -7.63
CA SER A 436 -12.67 -4.34 -7.52
C SER A 436 -13.43 -5.36 -8.38
N VAL A 437 -14.77 -5.33 -8.37
CA VAL A 437 -15.58 -6.25 -9.17
C VAL A 437 -15.47 -5.93 -10.66
N THR A 438 -15.48 -4.66 -11.04
CA THR A 438 -15.31 -4.29 -12.46
C THR A 438 -13.96 -4.77 -12.98
N TYR A 439 -12.88 -4.59 -12.22
CA TYR A 439 -11.57 -5.08 -12.63
C TYR A 439 -11.54 -6.60 -12.77
N PHE A 440 -12.04 -7.32 -11.76
CA PHE A 440 -12.09 -8.79 -11.79
C PHE A 440 -12.87 -9.33 -12.98
N THR A 441 -13.95 -8.67 -13.37
CA THR A 441 -14.76 -9.08 -14.52
C THR A 441 -14.15 -8.69 -15.84
N CYS A 442 -13.42 -7.56 -15.94
CA CYS A 442 -12.91 -7.01 -17.19
C CYS A 442 -11.47 -7.41 -17.51
N ALA A 443 -10.60 -7.58 -16.52
CA ALA A 443 -9.19 -7.84 -16.73
C ALA A 443 -8.95 -9.21 -17.40
N GLU A 444 -8.07 -9.24 -18.40
CA GLU A 444 -7.75 -10.44 -19.18
C GLU A 444 -7.20 -11.59 -18.33
N GLU A 445 -6.42 -11.24 -17.30
CA GLU A 445 -5.87 -12.17 -16.31
C GLU A 445 -6.91 -12.73 -15.33
N CYS A 446 -8.16 -12.21 -15.36
CA CYS A 446 -9.29 -12.66 -14.54
C CYS A 446 -10.38 -13.26 -15.44
N LEU A 447 -11.55 -12.61 -15.58
CA LEU A 447 -12.64 -13.15 -16.40
C LEU A 447 -12.61 -12.66 -17.86
N GLY A 448 -11.90 -11.61 -18.21
CA GLY A 448 -11.73 -11.10 -19.58
C GLY A 448 -13.02 -10.67 -20.29
N LEU A 449 -14.06 -10.29 -19.53
CA LEU A 449 -15.33 -9.90 -20.11
C LEU A 449 -15.28 -8.47 -20.66
N SER A 450 -16.12 -8.18 -21.66
CA SER A 450 -16.20 -6.85 -22.24
C SER A 450 -16.67 -5.80 -21.22
N THR A 451 -16.29 -4.54 -21.42
CA THR A 451 -16.71 -3.42 -20.57
C THR A 451 -18.23 -3.27 -20.49
N ALA A 452 -18.95 -3.66 -21.54
CA ALA A 452 -20.42 -3.67 -21.58
C ALA A 452 -21.05 -4.61 -20.53
N VAL A 453 -20.34 -5.66 -20.11
CA VAL A 453 -20.76 -6.58 -19.04
C VAL A 453 -20.11 -6.20 -17.70
N ALA A 454 -18.84 -5.86 -17.73
CA ALA A 454 -18.06 -5.60 -16.51
C ALA A 454 -18.53 -4.34 -15.75
N TYR A 455 -18.89 -3.26 -16.44
CA TYR A 455 -19.34 -2.03 -15.79
C TYR A 455 -20.68 -2.20 -15.07
N PRO A 456 -21.74 -2.76 -15.70
CA PRO A 456 -22.97 -3.07 -14.98
C PRO A 456 -22.73 -4.05 -13.82
N ALA A 457 -21.88 -5.08 -14.00
CA ALA A 457 -21.57 -6.03 -12.94
C ALA A 457 -20.96 -5.31 -11.72
N GLY A 458 -19.97 -4.45 -11.91
CA GLY A 458 -19.37 -3.67 -10.84
C GLY A 458 -20.39 -2.83 -10.07
N ILE A 459 -21.28 -2.15 -10.76
CA ILE A 459 -22.34 -1.33 -10.16
C ILE A 459 -23.34 -2.21 -9.39
N ILE A 460 -23.80 -3.30 -10.00
CA ILE A 460 -24.76 -4.22 -9.37
C ILE A 460 -24.18 -4.80 -8.07
N PHE A 461 -22.94 -5.27 -8.08
CA PHE A 461 -22.31 -5.81 -6.87
C PHE A 461 -22.06 -4.75 -5.81
N ALA A 462 -21.68 -3.52 -6.18
CA ALA A 462 -21.54 -2.42 -5.23
C ALA A 462 -22.87 -2.10 -4.53
N VAL A 463 -23.97 -2.03 -5.28
CA VAL A 463 -25.32 -1.83 -4.74
C VAL A 463 -25.74 -3.02 -3.90
N LEU A 464 -25.44 -4.25 -4.32
CA LEU A 464 -25.73 -5.46 -3.57
C LEU A 464 -25.00 -5.46 -2.21
N PHE A 465 -23.71 -5.16 -2.17
CA PHE A 465 -22.93 -5.12 -0.93
C PHE A 465 -23.44 -4.01 0.00
N LEU A 466 -23.76 -2.84 -0.54
CA LEU A 466 -24.40 -1.78 0.23
C LEU A 466 -25.77 -2.22 0.76
N GLY A 467 -26.57 -2.90 -0.05
CA GLY A 467 -27.88 -3.44 0.35
C GLY A 467 -27.76 -4.49 1.46
N ILE A 468 -26.78 -5.41 1.38
CA ILE A 468 -26.48 -6.40 2.42
C ILE A 468 -26.09 -5.68 3.72
N PHE A 469 -25.22 -4.67 3.65
CA PHE A 469 -24.82 -3.88 4.80
C PHE A 469 -26.02 -3.19 5.44
N ILE A 470 -26.84 -2.45 4.66
CA ILE A 470 -28.04 -1.77 5.17
C ILE A 470 -29.04 -2.77 5.75
N HIS A 471 -29.20 -3.96 5.14
CA HIS A 471 -30.07 -5.01 5.71
C HIS A 471 -29.53 -5.51 7.05
N ALA A 472 -28.20 -5.71 7.16
CA ALA A 472 -27.56 -6.11 8.40
C ALA A 472 -27.78 -5.06 9.53
N THR A 473 -27.77 -3.76 9.19
CA THR A 473 -28.02 -2.68 10.16
C THR A 473 -29.46 -2.62 10.67
N LYS A 474 -30.42 -3.21 9.95
CA LYS A 474 -31.83 -3.26 10.38
C LYS A 474 -32.14 -4.42 11.34
N LYS A 475 -31.30 -5.42 11.43
CA LYS A 475 -31.49 -6.53 12.37
C LYS A 475 -31.17 -6.07 13.79
N PRO A 476 -32.01 -6.42 14.79
CA PRO A 476 -31.67 -6.11 16.17
C PRO A 476 -30.34 -6.76 16.52
N MET A 477 -29.45 -6.01 17.13
CA MET A 477 -28.19 -6.54 17.64
C MET A 477 -28.55 -7.61 18.67
N LYS A 478 -28.34 -8.89 18.34
CA LYS A 478 -28.31 -9.93 19.37
C LYS A 478 -27.16 -9.56 20.28
N GLU A 479 -27.47 -9.32 21.55
CA GLU A 479 -26.44 -9.29 22.59
C GLU A 479 -25.67 -10.60 22.45
N GLN A 480 -24.45 -10.50 21.95
CA GLN A 480 -23.51 -11.61 22.00
C GLN A 480 -22.96 -11.58 23.42
N ALA A 481 -23.54 -12.43 24.28
CA ALA A 481 -23.00 -12.80 25.57
C ALA A 481 -21.67 -13.53 25.41
#